data_35434fba1723a0b070e4da6c2a26265c
#
_entry.id   35434fba1723a0b070e4da6c2a26265c
#
_cell.length_a   1.000
_cell.length_b   1.000
_cell.length_c   1.000
_cell.angle_alpha   90.00
_cell.angle_beta   90.00
_cell.angle_gamma   90.00
#
_symmetry.space_group_name_H-M   'P 1'
#
loop_
_entity.id
_entity.type
_entity.pdbx_description
1 polymer ?
#
loop_
_entity_poly.entity_id
_entity_poly.type
_entity_poly.pdbx_seq_one_letter_code
_entity_poly.pdbx_strand_id
1 'polypeptide(L)'
;AKLIVGLNDLATVNLDLAAEWHPTKNGSLLPSQVTAGSSKKVWWLGKCGHEWEAGVSSRNKGIGCPYCSGHRAIAGVNDLATLNPDLAAEWHPTKNGCLHPNQVKAKSNKMVWWLGKCGHEWEAVICSRTAGNGCPYCCGNKVLAGYNDLASIAPELVAEWHPSMNGELKPVQVTAGSNKKVWWKGTCGHEWEAAIHTRMKGHGCPYCSNIKVLAGFNDLASRRQDCLSWWDYPKNNTLGVLPTAVMPGSKDKVWWHCPEGHVWDQPVNSFLRKTLSCPICNGRRCQQGENDLATVNPRLAAEWHPTKNGTLLPTQVTANSNKKDGGWVSADMS
;
A
#
# COMPACT_ATOMS: atom_id res chain seq x y z
N ALA A 1 -1.98 -42.24 -38.06
CA ALA A 1 -1.40 -43.22 -39.00
C ALA A 1 -2.14 -44.56 -38.84
N LYS A 2 -2.27 -45.32 -39.93
CA LYS A 2 -2.83 -46.66 -39.89
C LYS A 2 -1.83 -47.59 -39.19
N LEU A 3 -2.31 -48.48 -38.33
CA LEU A 3 -1.49 -49.47 -37.63
C LEU A 3 -0.88 -50.46 -38.62
N ILE A 4 0.44 -50.68 -38.54
CA ILE A 4 1.20 -51.73 -39.26
C ILE A 4 2.01 -52.43 -38.17
N VAL A 5 1.58 -53.68 -37.85
CA VAL A 5 2.23 -54.50 -36.82
C VAL A 5 3.66 -54.82 -37.25
N GLY A 6 4.62 -54.72 -36.34
CA GLY A 6 6.04 -54.92 -36.64
C GLY A 6 6.74 -53.63 -37.20
N LEU A 7 6.02 -52.49 -37.36
CA LEU A 7 6.61 -51.28 -37.93
C LEU A 7 6.31 -50.02 -37.09
N ASN A 8 5.04 -49.75 -36.79
CA ASN A 8 4.64 -48.53 -36.08
C ASN A 8 3.77 -48.79 -34.83
N ASP A 9 3.62 -50.03 -34.43
CA ASP A 9 2.99 -50.42 -33.19
C ASP A 9 3.86 -50.11 -31.99
N LEU A 10 3.24 -49.99 -30.82
CA LEU A 10 3.93 -49.58 -29.58
C LEU A 10 4.97 -50.65 -29.17
N ALA A 11 4.66 -51.95 -29.33
CA ALA A 11 5.56 -53.01 -28.93
C ALA A 11 6.87 -53.00 -29.76
N THR A 12 6.81 -52.54 -31.02
CA THR A 12 7.98 -52.43 -31.90
C THR A 12 8.73 -51.11 -31.69
N VAL A 13 8.00 -49.97 -31.56
CA VAL A 13 8.62 -48.63 -31.51
C VAL A 13 9.19 -48.30 -30.13
N ASN A 14 8.60 -48.81 -29.04
CA ASN A 14 9.00 -48.50 -27.67
C ASN A 14 8.80 -49.68 -26.73
N LEU A 15 9.77 -50.61 -26.75
CA LEU A 15 9.78 -51.84 -25.95
C LEU A 15 9.70 -51.56 -24.44
N ASP A 16 10.43 -50.56 -23.96
CA ASP A 16 10.42 -50.18 -22.52
C ASP A 16 9.04 -49.75 -22.07
N LEU A 17 8.34 -48.98 -22.90
CA LEU A 17 7.00 -48.54 -22.61
C LEU A 17 5.98 -49.70 -22.76
N ALA A 18 6.17 -50.57 -23.73
CA ALA A 18 5.32 -51.73 -23.88
C ALA A 18 5.42 -52.70 -22.69
N ALA A 19 6.58 -52.75 -22.00
CA ALA A 19 6.78 -53.51 -20.77
C ALA A 19 5.99 -52.95 -19.56
N GLU A 20 5.60 -51.69 -19.60
CA GLU A 20 4.74 -51.06 -18.57
C GLU A 20 3.23 -51.23 -18.90
N TRP A 21 2.87 -51.96 -19.97
CA TRP A 21 1.47 -52.26 -20.29
C TRP A 21 0.83 -53.10 -19.19
N HIS A 22 -0.33 -52.65 -18.66
CA HIS A 22 -0.96 -53.39 -17.55
C HIS A 22 -1.39 -54.78 -17.97
N PRO A 23 -0.97 -55.84 -17.27
CA PRO A 23 -1.13 -57.22 -17.72
C PRO A 23 -2.60 -57.71 -17.87
N THR A 24 -3.53 -57.12 -17.08
CA THR A 24 -4.91 -57.60 -17.01
C THR A 24 -5.97 -56.54 -17.30
N LYS A 25 -5.72 -55.25 -16.99
CA LYS A 25 -6.75 -54.21 -17.04
C LYS A 25 -7.07 -53.67 -18.43
N ASN A 26 -6.32 -54.08 -19.45
CA ASN A 26 -6.55 -53.68 -20.84
C ASN A 26 -7.38 -54.71 -21.63
N GLY A 27 -7.93 -55.71 -20.96
CA GLY A 27 -8.67 -56.79 -21.60
C GLY A 27 -7.80 -57.54 -22.62
N SER A 28 -8.29 -57.75 -23.81
CA SER A 28 -7.58 -58.43 -24.92
C SER A 28 -6.69 -57.47 -25.73
N LEU A 29 -6.65 -56.18 -25.41
CA LEU A 29 -5.85 -55.20 -26.15
C LEU A 29 -4.38 -55.33 -25.82
N LEU A 30 -3.53 -55.54 -26.84
CA LEU A 30 -2.09 -55.69 -26.71
C LEU A 30 -1.33 -54.46 -27.21
N PRO A 31 -0.10 -54.22 -26.76
CA PRO A 31 0.75 -53.10 -27.23
C PRO A 31 1.02 -53.14 -28.74
N SER A 32 1.07 -54.33 -29.36
CA SER A 32 1.22 -54.52 -30.80
C SER A 32 -0.02 -54.10 -31.61
N GLN A 33 -1.14 -53.86 -30.95
CA GLN A 33 -2.41 -53.50 -31.58
C GLN A 33 -2.71 -52.00 -31.50
N VAL A 34 -1.78 -51.19 -31.03
CA VAL A 34 -1.90 -49.73 -30.97
C VAL A 34 -0.64 -49.07 -31.52
N THR A 35 -0.79 -47.93 -32.23
CA THR A 35 0.36 -47.14 -32.67
C THR A 35 0.94 -46.35 -31.48
N ALA A 36 2.24 -46.07 -31.48
CA ALA A 36 2.90 -45.26 -30.47
C ALA A 36 2.33 -43.83 -30.35
N GLY A 37 1.68 -43.30 -31.39
CA GLY A 37 1.01 -42.01 -31.43
C GLY A 37 -0.50 -42.05 -31.09
N SER A 38 -1.03 -43.21 -30.69
CA SER A 38 -2.46 -43.35 -30.38
C SER A 38 -2.93 -42.49 -29.20
N SER A 39 -4.07 -41.83 -29.37
CA SER A 39 -4.75 -41.10 -28.27
C SER A 39 -5.53 -42.04 -27.34
N LYS A 40 -5.61 -43.33 -27.66
CA LYS A 40 -6.35 -44.31 -26.87
C LYS A 40 -5.81 -44.35 -25.44
N LYS A 41 -6.68 -44.27 -24.45
CA LYS A 41 -6.33 -44.42 -23.03
C LYS A 41 -6.28 -45.93 -22.71
N VAL A 42 -5.24 -46.31 -22.00
CA VAL A 42 -5.01 -47.66 -21.53
C VAL A 42 -4.42 -47.64 -20.12
N TRP A 43 -4.51 -48.79 -19.45
CA TRP A 43 -3.92 -48.98 -18.14
C TRP A 43 -2.43 -49.30 -18.24
N TRP A 44 -1.66 -48.71 -17.37
CA TRP A 44 -0.21 -48.87 -17.22
C TRP A 44 0.12 -49.40 -15.84
N LEU A 45 1.10 -50.27 -15.74
CA LEU A 45 1.76 -50.67 -14.51
C LEU A 45 3.23 -50.22 -14.59
N GLY A 46 3.56 -49.11 -13.93
CA GLY A 46 4.92 -48.59 -13.97
C GLY A 46 5.93 -49.41 -13.17
N LYS A 47 7.23 -49.26 -13.47
CA LYS A 47 8.35 -49.85 -12.69
C LYS A 47 8.29 -49.51 -11.20
N CYS A 48 7.59 -48.44 -10.85
CA CYS A 48 7.32 -47.96 -9.47
C CYS A 48 6.19 -48.71 -8.74
N GLY A 49 5.54 -49.69 -9.40
CA GLY A 49 4.42 -50.45 -8.87
C GLY A 49 3.07 -49.74 -8.89
N HIS A 50 3.02 -48.45 -9.33
CA HIS A 50 1.76 -47.74 -9.46
C HIS A 50 1.01 -48.13 -10.76
N GLU A 51 -0.32 -48.16 -10.64
CA GLU A 51 -1.22 -48.43 -11.75
C GLU A 51 -2.04 -47.16 -12.09
N TRP A 52 -2.12 -46.84 -13.38
CA TRP A 52 -2.92 -45.68 -13.81
C TRP A 52 -3.36 -45.78 -15.26
N GLU A 53 -4.36 -45.03 -15.64
CA GLU A 53 -4.82 -44.88 -17.00
C GLU A 53 -4.22 -43.64 -17.66
N ALA A 54 -3.62 -43.75 -18.83
CA ALA A 54 -3.10 -42.65 -19.62
C ALA A 54 -3.14 -42.97 -21.13
N GLY A 55 -3.16 -41.93 -21.96
CA GLY A 55 -3.07 -42.05 -23.41
C GLY A 55 -1.71 -42.61 -23.86
N VAL A 56 -1.69 -43.50 -24.84
CA VAL A 56 -0.47 -44.09 -25.38
C VAL A 56 0.50 -43.01 -25.86
N SER A 57 0.01 -42.05 -26.68
CA SER A 57 0.84 -40.95 -27.18
C SER A 57 1.46 -40.10 -26.07
N SER A 58 0.73 -39.88 -24.96
CA SER A 58 1.24 -39.11 -23.80
C SER A 58 2.39 -39.85 -23.12
N ARG A 59 2.24 -41.16 -22.93
CA ARG A 59 3.28 -42.00 -22.36
C ARG A 59 4.50 -42.06 -23.29
N ASN A 60 4.29 -42.22 -24.59
CA ASN A 60 5.36 -42.26 -25.58
C ASN A 60 6.12 -40.91 -25.69
N LYS A 61 5.52 -39.80 -25.34
CA LYS A 61 6.16 -38.49 -25.22
C LYS A 61 6.92 -38.29 -23.89
N GLY A 62 7.05 -39.33 -23.06
CA GLY A 62 7.80 -39.30 -21.81
C GLY A 62 7.00 -38.86 -20.57
N ILE A 63 5.67 -38.70 -20.67
CA ILE A 63 4.86 -38.43 -19.47
C ILE A 63 4.85 -39.67 -18.58
N GLY A 64 5.51 -39.60 -17.43
CA GLY A 64 5.68 -40.70 -16.49
C GLY A 64 4.48 -40.98 -15.60
N CYS A 65 4.75 -41.73 -14.52
CA CYS A 65 3.77 -42.08 -13.52
C CYS A 65 3.25 -40.78 -12.81
N PRO A 66 1.93 -40.50 -12.80
CA PRO A 66 1.36 -39.31 -12.20
C PRO A 66 1.45 -39.27 -10.67
N TYR A 67 1.68 -40.41 -10.06
CA TYR A 67 1.91 -40.50 -8.60
C TYR A 67 3.38 -40.17 -8.26
N CYS A 68 4.35 -40.77 -8.95
CA CYS A 68 5.77 -40.44 -8.75
C CYS A 68 6.12 -39.00 -9.11
N SER A 69 5.51 -38.47 -10.19
CA SER A 69 5.66 -37.07 -10.54
C SER A 69 4.89 -36.12 -9.64
N GLY A 70 4.15 -36.63 -8.64
CA GLY A 70 3.37 -35.87 -7.73
C GLY A 70 2.14 -35.15 -8.33
N HIS A 71 1.66 -35.59 -9.50
CA HIS A 71 0.44 -35.05 -10.10
C HIS A 71 -0.84 -35.60 -9.47
N ARG A 72 -0.78 -36.79 -8.84
CA ARG A 72 -1.89 -37.39 -8.10
C ARG A 72 -1.52 -37.60 -6.62
N ALA A 73 -2.53 -37.56 -5.75
CA ALA A 73 -2.37 -37.93 -4.36
C ALA A 73 -2.25 -39.44 -4.19
N ILE A 74 -1.39 -39.87 -3.28
CA ILE A 74 -1.28 -41.23 -2.79
C ILE A 74 -1.62 -41.20 -1.33
N ALA A 75 -2.71 -41.83 -0.93
CA ALA A 75 -3.12 -41.90 0.47
C ALA A 75 -2.00 -42.50 1.33
N GLY A 76 -1.70 -41.90 2.46
CA GLY A 76 -0.64 -42.29 3.38
C GLY A 76 0.78 -41.91 2.94
N VAL A 77 0.97 -41.20 1.80
CA VAL A 77 2.31 -40.82 1.30
C VAL A 77 2.43 -39.32 1.04
N ASN A 78 1.64 -38.75 0.11
CA ASN A 78 1.77 -37.37 -0.32
C ASN A 78 0.43 -36.59 -0.29
N ASP A 79 -0.56 -37.17 0.33
CA ASP A 79 -1.88 -36.56 0.51
C ASP A 79 -1.87 -35.52 1.64
N LEU A 80 -2.92 -34.69 1.66
CA LEU A 80 -3.04 -33.61 2.63
C LEU A 80 -3.19 -34.14 4.05
N ALA A 81 -3.95 -35.23 4.25
CA ALA A 81 -4.19 -35.79 5.58
C ALA A 81 -2.89 -36.29 6.23
N THR A 82 -1.99 -36.90 5.42
CA THR A 82 -0.69 -37.40 5.87
C THR A 82 0.32 -36.27 6.11
N LEU A 83 0.42 -35.31 5.18
CA LEU A 83 1.44 -34.25 5.25
C LEU A 83 1.05 -33.09 6.16
N ASN A 84 -0.24 -32.83 6.36
CA ASN A 84 -0.76 -31.73 7.18
C ASN A 84 -2.02 -32.16 7.94
N PRO A 85 -1.89 -33.04 8.94
CA PRO A 85 -3.02 -33.59 9.70
C PRO A 85 -3.85 -32.51 10.42
N ASP A 86 -3.18 -31.50 10.98
CA ASP A 86 -3.87 -30.35 11.62
C ASP A 86 -4.74 -29.58 10.63
N LEU A 87 -4.25 -29.37 9.41
CA LEU A 87 -5.02 -28.71 8.37
C LEU A 87 -6.14 -29.62 7.84
N ALA A 88 -5.90 -30.91 7.75
CA ALA A 88 -6.91 -31.88 7.35
C ALA A 88 -8.05 -31.96 8.37
N ALA A 89 -7.81 -31.70 9.65
CA ALA A 89 -8.82 -31.60 10.70
C ALA A 89 -9.76 -30.39 10.52
N GLU A 90 -9.33 -29.35 9.78
CA GLU A 90 -10.18 -28.21 9.40
C GLU A 90 -10.98 -28.46 8.11
N TRP A 91 -10.89 -29.66 7.51
CA TRP A 91 -11.69 -30.01 6.34
C TRP A 91 -13.18 -30.02 6.67
N HIS A 92 -13.98 -29.28 5.87
CA HIS A 92 -15.42 -29.21 6.19
C HIS A 92 -16.08 -30.59 6.07
N PRO A 93 -16.80 -31.05 7.11
CA PRO A 93 -17.26 -32.43 7.20
C PRO A 93 -18.29 -32.82 6.13
N THR A 94 -19.07 -31.87 5.61
CA THR A 94 -20.20 -32.18 4.71
C THR A 94 -20.14 -31.43 3.37
N LYS A 95 -19.57 -30.22 3.30
CA LYS A 95 -19.67 -29.35 2.12
C LYS A 95 -18.74 -29.74 0.96
N ASN A 96 -17.83 -30.68 1.17
CA ASN A 96 -16.90 -31.15 0.12
C ASN A 96 -17.39 -32.39 -0.61
N GLY A 97 -18.64 -32.83 -0.38
CA GLY A 97 -19.21 -34.03 -0.98
C GLY A 97 -18.39 -35.29 -0.64
N CYS A 98 -18.06 -36.08 -1.65
CA CYS A 98 -17.25 -37.29 -1.47
C CYS A 98 -15.73 -37.05 -1.52
N LEU A 99 -15.27 -35.78 -1.55
CA LEU A 99 -13.85 -35.47 -1.57
C LEU A 99 -13.29 -35.40 -0.15
N HIS A 100 -12.26 -36.21 0.12
CA HIS A 100 -11.60 -36.31 1.41
C HIS A 100 -10.14 -35.81 1.36
N PRO A 101 -9.54 -35.39 2.51
CA PRO A 101 -8.16 -34.89 2.56
C PRO A 101 -7.10 -35.89 2.08
N ASN A 102 -7.34 -37.19 2.24
CA ASN A 102 -6.45 -38.24 1.77
C ASN A 102 -6.49 -38.46 0.23
N GLN A 103 -7.40 -37.78 -0.46
CA GLN A 103 -7.55 -37.86 -1.93
C GLN A 103 -6.95 -36.64 -2.66
N VAL A 104 -6.41 -35.68 -1.92
CA VAL A 104 -5.86 -34.43 -2.46
C VAL A 104 -4.45 -34.19 -1.94
N LYS A 105 -3.62 -33.52 -2.75
CA LYS A 105 -2.28 -33.12 -2.34
C LYS A 105 -2.29 -31.80 -1.59
N ALA A 106 -1.32 -31.59 -0.70
CA ALA A 106 -1.10 -30.34 0.00
C ALA A 106 -0.91 -29.12 -0.93
N LYS A 107 -0.33 -29.32 -2.12
CA LYS A 107 -0.12 -28.27 -3.14
C LYS A 107 -1.22 -28.23 -4.21
N SER A 108 -2.40 -28.77 -3.93
CA SER A 108 -3.51 -28.79 -4.88
C SER A 108 -4.15 -27.39 -5.03
N ASN A 109 -4.46 -27.03 -6.30
CA ASN A 109 -5.21 -25.80 -6.60
C ASN A 109 -6.74 -26.00 -6.51
N LYS A 110 -7.21 -27.12 -5.98
CA LYS A 110 -8.64 -27.33 -5.78
C LYS A 110 -9.18 -26.37 -4.71
N MET A 111 -10.33 -25.76 -5.00
CA MET A 111 -11.14 -25.01 -4.06
C MET A 111 -11.96 -25.98 -3.24
N VAL A 112 -11.94 -25.86 -1.92
CA VAL A 112 -12.68 -26.69 -1.00
C VAL A 112 -13.20 -25.88 0.19
N TRP A 113 -14.20 -26.41 0.86
CA TRP A 113 -14.73 -25.84 2.09
C TRP A 113 -13.90 -26.22 3.32
N TRP A 114 -13.69 -25.26 4.18
CA TRP A 114 -12.98 -25.40 5.45
C TRP A 114 -13.90 -25.02 6.61
N LEU A 115 -13.75 -25.71 7.73
CA LEU A 115 -14.29 -25.34 9.03
C LEU A 115 -13.12 -25.11 9.98
N GLY A 116 -12.80 -23.86 10.24
CA GLY A 116 -11.66 -23.53 11.11
C GLY A 116 -11.95 -23.79 12.59
N LYS A 117 -10.89 -23.89 13.39
CA LYS A 117 -10.97 -23.98 14.87
C LYS A 117 -11.72 -22.79 15.50
N CYS A 118 -11.84 -21.68 14.77
CA CYS A 118 -12.64 -20.50 15.14
C CYS A 118 -14.14 -20.65 14.90
N GLY A 119 -14.60 -21.77 14.36
CA GLY A 119 -16.00 -22.05 14.02
C GLY A 119 -16.49 -21.41 12.72
N HIS A 120 -15.65 -20.63 12.02
CA HIS A 120 -16.02 -20.06 10.74
C HIS A 120 -15.87 -21.08 9.61
N GLU A 121 -16.74 -20.95 8.61
CA GLU A 121 -16.75 -21.77 7.42
C GLU A 121 -16.44 -20.90 6.19
N TRP A 122 -15.54 -21.38 5.30
CA TRP A 122 -15.21 -20.65 4.08
C TRP A 122 -14.65 -21.57 3.01
N GLU A 123 -14.65 -21.09 1.78
CA GLU A 123 -13.96 -21.73 0.66
C GLU A 123 -12.57 -21.15 0.50
N ALA A 124 -11.59 -22.02 0.33
CA ALA A 124 -10.23 -21.62 -0.02
C ALA A 124 -9.51 -22.73 -0.79
N VAL A 125 -8.53 -22.35 -1.60
CA VAL A 125 -7.65 -23.26 -2.32
C VAL A 125 -6.75 -24.00 -1.35
N ILE A 126 -6.57 -25.31 -1.53
CA ILE A 126 -5.77 -26.17 -0.62
C ILE A 126 -4.34 -25.62 -0.50
N CYS A 127 -3.66 -25.29 -1.61
CA CYS A 127 -2.29 -24.79 -1.58
C CYS A 127 -2.17 -23.46 -0.79
N SER A 128 -3.18 -22.61 -0.82
CA SER A 128 -3.23 -21.38 -0.03
C SER A 128 -3.29 -21.66 1.46
N ARG A 129 -4.08 -22.66 1.86
CA ARG A 129 -4.17 -23.09 3.27
C ARG A 129 -2.87 -23.72 3.75
N THR A 130 -2.24 -24.55 2.92
CA THR A 130 -0.92 -25.14 3.27
C THR A 130 0.22 -24.13 3.31
N ALA A 131 0.07 -22.99 2.64
CA ALA A 131 0.97 -21.85 2.73
C ALA A 131 0.75 -20.99 4.00
N GLY A 132 -0.15 -21.40 4.91
CA GLY A 132 -0.39 -20.74 6.19
C GLY A 132 -1.52 -19.70 6.20
N ASN A 133 -2.24 -19.49 5.08
CA ASN A 133 -3.36 -18.57 5.08
C ASN A 133 -4.51 -19.13 5.94
N GLY A 134 -4.86 -18.40 7.00
CA GLY A 134 -5.91 -18.78 7.95
C GLY A 134 -7.33 -18.44 7.52
N CYS A 135 -8.22 -18.35 8.52
CA CYS A 135 -9.60 -17.92 8.32
C CYS A 135 -9.67 -16.47 7.81
N PRO A 136 -10.32 -16.20 6.67
CA PRO A 136 -10.39 -14.85 6.10
C PRO A 136 -11.21 -13.87 6.95
N TYR A 137 -12.07 -14.35 7.80
CA TYR A 137 -12.85 -13.52 8.72
C TYR A 137 -12.02 -13.11 9.94
N CYS A 138 -11.29 -14.05 10.55
CA CYS A 138 -10.43 -13.77 11.69
C CYS A 138 -9.27 -12.83 11.34
N CYS A 139 -8.70 -12.96 10.15
CA CYS A 139 -7.63 -12.05 9.70
C CYS A 139 -8.14 -10.75 9.04
N GLY A 140 -9.47 -10.54 8.98
CA GLY A 140 -10.08 -9.33 8.44
C GLY A 140 -10.06 -9.17 6.91
N ASN A 141 -9.68 -10.21 6.16
CA ASN A 141 -9.66 -10.19 4.69
C ASN A 141 -11.06 -10.25 4.06
N LYS A 142 -12.02 -10.83 4.77
CA LYS A 142 -13.44 -10.84 4.39
C LYS A 142 -14.28 -10.33 5.54
N VAL A 143 -15.34 -9.59 5.21
CA VAL A 143 -16.33 -9.16 6.20
C VAL A 143 -17.27 -10.29 6.52
N LEU A 144 -17.62 -10.43 7.81
CA LEU A 144 -18.67 -11.27 8.33
C LEU A 144 -19.54 -10.39 9.23
N ALA A 145 -20.77 -10.11 8.79
CA ALA A 145 -21.69 -9.27 9.53
C ALA A 145 -21.98 -9.87 10.93
N GLY A 146 -21.98 -9.02 11.94
CA GLY A 146 -22.12 -9.43 13.33
C GLY A 146 -20.83 -9.94 14.00
N TYR A 147 -19.71 -10.01 13.29
CA TYR A 147 -18.44 -10.52 13.83
C TYR A 147 -17.27 -9.53 13.70
N ASN A 148 -16.87 -9.18 12.47
CA ASN A 148 -15.70 -8.33 12.21
C ASN A 148 -16.02 -7.09 11.37
N ASP A 149 -17.30 -6.82 11.14
CA ASP A 149 -17.74 -5.62 10.46
C ASP A 149 -17.60 -4.39 11.38
N LEU A 150 -17.57 -3.21 10.75
CA LEU A 150 -17.36 -1.95 11.46
C LEU A 150 -18.46 -1.67 12.47
N ALA A 151 -19.72 -2.02 12.15
CA ALA A 151 -20.85 -1.74 13.04
C ALA A 151 -20.80 -2.57 14.32
N SER A 152 -20.28 -3.81 14.23
CA SER A 152 -20.13 -4.69 15.39
C SER A 152 -18.89 -4.35 16.24
N ILE A 153 -17.79 -3.93 15.60
CA ILE A 153 -16.51 -3.67 16.28
C ILE A 153 -16.45 -2.26 16.87
N ALA A 154 -17.02 -1.26 16.18
CA ALA A 154 -16.93 0.16 16.56
C ALA A 154 -18.27 0.87 16.33
N PRO A 155 -19.31 0.55 17.10
CA PRO A 155 -20.64 1.15 16.95
C PRO A 155 -20.63 2.67 17.13
N GLU A 156 -19.70 3.22 17.92
CA GLU A 156 -19.50 4.66 18.07
C GLU A 156 -19.09 5.35 16.76
N LEU A 157 -18.33 4.69 15.89
CA LEU A 157 -17.94 5.24 14.58
C LEU A 157 -19.11 5.20 13.58
N VAL A 158 -20.10 4.33 13.78
CA VAL A 158 -21.29 4.28 12.94
C VAL A 158 -22.09 5.57 13.03
N ALA A 159 -22.13 6.20 14.19
CA ALA A 159 -22.79 7.49 14.40
C ALA A 159 -22.17 8.62 13.56
N GLU A 160 -20.88 8.48 13.20
CA GLU A 160 -20.17 9.42 12.33
C GLU A 160 -20.13 8.98 10.85
N TRP A 161 -20.74 7.84 10.51
CA TRP A 161 -20.85 7.40 9.12
C TRP A 161 -21.73 8.36 8.32
N HIS A 162 -21.20 8.90 7.21
CA HIS A 162 -21.96 9.90 6.46
C HIS A 162 -23.26 9.31 5.91
N PRO A 163 -24.43 9.96 6.15
CA PRO A 163 -25.75 9.37 5.87
C PRO A 163 -26.04 9.14 4.37
N SER A 164 -25.40 9.90 3.47
CA SER A 164 -25.71 9.86 2.04
C SER A 164 -24.50 9.72 1.11
N MET A 165 -23.30 10.18 1.53
CA MET A 165 -22.14 10.25 0.61
C MET A 165 -21.42 8.91 0.39
N ASN A 166 -21.81 7.87 1.11
CA ASN A 166 -21.23 6.53 0.94
C ASN A 166 -22.04 5.63 -0.03
N GLY A 167 -23.05 6.20 -0.71
CA GLY A 167 -23.95 5.44 -1.59
C GLY A 167 -24.64 4.30 -0.83
N GLU A 168 -24.68 3.12 -1.44
CA GLU A 168 -25.29 1.92 -0.85
C GLU A 168 -24.37 1.20 0.16
N LEU A 169 -23.15 1.67 0.37
CA LEU A 169 -22.19 1.03 1.27
C LEU A 169 -22.58 1.27 2.74
N LYS A 170 -22.75 0.18 3.49
CA LYS A 170 -23.14 0.21 4.91
C LYS A 170 -21.98 -0.24 5.81
N PRO A 171 -21.93 0.22 7.08
CA PRO A 171 -20.90 -0.20 8.05
C PRO A 171 -20.80 -1.70 8.27
N VAL A 172 -21.90 -2.44 8.14
CA VAL A 172 -21.95 -3.92 8.24
C VAL A 172 -21.28 -4.64 7.07
N GLN A 173 -20.95 -3.93 5.99
CA GLN A 173 -20.37 -4.48 4.76
C GLN A 173 -18.87 -4.26 4.65
N VAL A 174 -18.25 -3.67 5.65
CA VAL A 174 -16.82 -3.35 5.69
C VAL A 174 -16.21 -3.81 7.00
N THR A 175 -14.96 -4.28 6.95
CA THR A 175 -14.23 -4.65 8.17
C THR A 175 -13.66 -3.40 8.85
N ALA A 176 -13.51 -3.45 10.17
CA ALA A 176 -12.89 -2.39 10.96
C ALA A 176 -11.44 -2.07 10.52
N GLY A 177 -10.70 -3.05 10.00
CA GLY A 177 -9.35 -2.88 9.47
C GLY A 177 -9.26 -2.42 8.00
N SER A 178 -10.39 -2.12 7.34
CA SER A 178 -10.42 -1.82 5.91
C SER A 178 -9.66 -0.54 5.55
N ASN A 179 -8.88 -0.62 4.46
CA ASN A 179 -8.24 0.54 3.83
C ASN A 179 -9.20 1.37 2.96
N LYS A 180 -10.46 0.95 2.84
CA LYS A 180 -11.45 1.66 2.05
C LYS A 180 -11.69 3.05 2.61
N LYS A 181 -11.62 4.07 1.76
CA LYS A 181 -11.98 5.44 2.10
C LYS A 181 -13.48 5.58 2.03
N VAL A 182 -14.05 6.22 3.02
CA VAL A 182 -15.48 6.52 3.13
C VAL A 182 -15.64 7.92 3.70
N TRP A 183 -16.84 8.48 3.51
CA TRP A 183 -17.19 9.78 4.05
C TRP A 183 -17.68 9.66 5.48
N TRP A 184 -17.24 10.60 6.29
CA TRP A 184 -17.56 10.74 7.71
C TRP A 184 -18.20 12.09 7.96
N LYS A 185 -19.13 12.15 8.90
CA LYS A 185 -19.70 13.36 9.45
C LYS A 185 -19.50 13.35 10.95
N GLY A 186 -18.55 14.15 11.44
CA GLY A 186 -18.24 14.19 12.87
C GLY A 186 -19.28 14.94 13.69
N THR A 187 -19.25 14.75 14.99
CA THR A 187 -20.07 15.51 15.97
C THR A 187 -19.79 17.01 15.92
N CYS A 188 -18.63 17.41 15.39
CA CYS A 188 -18.28 18.82 15.11
C CYS A 188 -18.98 19.41 13.88
N GLY A 189 -19.79 18.63 13.16
CA GLY A 189 -20.50 19.02 11.94
C GLY A 189 -19.68 18.99 10.66
N HIS A 190 -18.35 18.80 10.74
CA HIS A 190 -17.51 18.69 9.54
C HIS A 190 -17.67 17.35 8.85
N GLU A 191 -17.53 17.39 7.52
CA GLU A 191 -17.62 16.22 6.65
C GLU A 191 -16.27 16.02 5.95
N TRP A 192 -15.76 14.78 5.93
CA TRP A 192 -14.47 14.45 5.32
C TRP A 192 -14.39 13.00 4.88
N GLU A 193 -13.47 12.73 3.97
CA GLU A 193 -13.14 11.38 3.54
C GLU A 193 -11.90 10.85 4.30
N ALA A 194 -12.01 9.66 4.88
CA ALA A 194 -10.90 8.97 5.51
C ALA A 194 -11.05 7.45 5.42
N ALA A 195 -9.92 6.72 5.44
CA ALA A 195 -9.95 5.27 5.49
C ALA A 195 -10.48 4.77 6.84
N ILE A 196 -11.24 3.67 6.81
CA ILE A 196 -11.86 3.08 8.01
C ILE A 196 -10.80 2.77 9.06
N HIS A 197 -9.71 2.08 8.68
CA HIS A 197 -8.63 1.75 9.63
C HIS A 197 -7.99 2.97 10.30
N THR A 198 -7.98 4.12 9.61
CA THR A 198 -7.46 5.38 10.17
C THR A 198 -8.38 5.89 11.26
N ARG A 199 -9.69 5.81 11.06
CA ARG A 199 -10.68 6.16 12.07
C ARG A 199 -10.59 5.21 13.28
N MET A 200 -10.42 3.93 13.06
CA MET A 200 -10.19 2.91 14.11
C MET A 200 -8.95 3.20 14.96
N LYS A 201 -7.94 3.87 14.44
CA LYS A 201 -6.76 4.33 15.18
C LYS A 201 -7.00 5.61 15.99
N GLY A 202 -8.22 6.10 16.05
CA GLY A 202 -8.59 7.29 16.82
C GLY A 202 -8.35 8.62 16.09
N HIS A 203 -7.98 8.62 14.80
CA HIS A 203 -7.87 9.87 14.05
C HIS A 203 -9.25 10.46 13.80
N GLY A 204 -9.52 11.63 14.41
CA GLY A 204 -10.78 12.37 14.30
C GLY A 204 -10.88 13.25 13.05
N CYS A 205 -11.66 14.32 13.19
CA CYS A 205 -11.85 15.33 12.15
C CYS A 205 -10.51 16.02 11.82
N PRO A 206 -10.05 16.00 10.55
CA PRO A 206 -8.79 16.59 10.15
C PRO A 206 -8.78 18.12 10.21
N TYR A 207 -9.93 18.74 10.21
CA TYR A 207 -10.09 20.20 10.32
C TYR A 207 -9.97 20.64 11.78
N CYS A 208 -10.65 19.97 12.70
CA CYS A 208 -10.54 20.25 14.14
C CYS A 208 -9.14 19.97 14.69
N SER A 209 -8.45 18.98 14.18
CA SER A 209 -7.06 18.65 14.54
C SER A 209 -6.00 19.47 13.79
N ASN A 210 -6.41 20.44 12.96
CA ASN A 210 -5.51 21.27 12.15
C ASN A 210 -4.54 20.47 11.25
N ILE A 211 -4.98 19.32 10.73
CA ILE A 211 -4.23 18.53 9.74
C ILE A 211 -4.56 19.00 8.32
N LYS A 212 -5.81 19.42 8.08
CA LYS A 212 -6.26 19.99 6.81
C LYS A 212 -6.87 21.37 7.02
N VAL A 213 -6.65 22.26 6.05
CA VAL A 213 -7.31 23.56 6.04
C VAL A 213 -8.77 23.40 5.58
N LEU A 214 -9.64 24.15 6.22
CA LEU A 214 -11.03 24.36 5.82
C LEU A 214 -11.31 25.87 5.81
N ALA A 215 -11.58 26.39 4.61
CA ALA A 215 -11.92 27.80 4.43
C ALA A 215 -13.14 28.19 5.30
N GLY A 216 -13.04 29.30 5.99
CA GLY A 216 -14.07 29.78 6.92
C GLY A 216 -14.00 29.17 8.32
N PHE A 217 -13.08 28.21 8.57
CA PHE A 217 -12.99 27.56 9.89
C PHE A 217 -11.62 27.68 10.55
N ASN A 218 -10.57 27.10 9.96
CA ASN A 218 -9.23 27.06 10.55
C ASN A 218 -8.16 27.66 9.65
N ASP A 219 -8.58 28.32 8.59
CA ASP A 219 -7.71 29.06 7.67
C ASP A 219 -7.19 30.36 8.30
N LEU A 220 -6.18 30.94 7.67
CA LEU A 220 -5.53 32.16 8.11
C LEU A 220 -6.49 33.35 8.15
N ALA A 221 -7.32 33.49 7.09
CA ALA A 221 -8.25 34.59 6.97
C ALA A 221 -9.31 34.59 8.08
N SER A 222 -9.75 33.39 8.49
CA SER A 222 -10.75 33.25 9.56
C SER A 222 -10.15 33.37 10.96
N ARG A 223 -8.91 32.91 11.17
CA ARG A 223 -8.30 32.83 12.50
C ARG A 223 -7.38 33.98 12.85
N ARG A 224 -6.83 34.71 11.89
CA ARG A 224 -5.84 35.76 12.07
C ARG A 224 -6.10 36.92 11.10
N GLN A 225 -7.26 37.55 11.27
CA GLN A 225 -7.65 38.73 10.47
C GLN A 225 -6.67 39.90 10.62
N ASP A 226 -6.01 40.00 11.77
CA ASP A 226 -4.99 41.02 12.09
C ASP A 226 -3.78 40.99 11.13
N CYS A 227 -3.47 39.86 10.51
CA CYS A 227 -2.33 39.75 9.60
C CYS A 227 -2.71 39.91 8.10
N LEU A 228 -4.00 40.07 7.77
CA LEU A 228 -4.42 40.20 6.38
C LEU A 228 -3.96 41.50 5.72
N SER A 229 -3.81 42.57 6.47
CA SER A 229 -3.23 43.84 6.02
C SER A 229 -1.73 43.73 5.67
N TRP A 230 -1.08 42.66 6.10
CA TRP A 230 0.32 42.35 5.78
C TRP A 230 0.47 41.35 4.64
N TRP A 231 -0.62 40.74 4.18
CA TRP A 231 -0.61 39.75 3.12
C TRP A 231 -0.40 40.39 1.75
N ASP A 232 0.68 40.04 1.04
CA ASP A 232 0.92 40.52 -0.31
C ASP A 232 0.06 39.76 -1.32
N TYR A 233 -1.13 40.27 -1.58
CA TYR A 233 -2.08 39.67 -2.53
C TYR A 233 -1.52 39.52 -3.94
N PRO A 234 -0.88 40.53 -4.55
CA PRO A 234 -0.33 40.40 -5.90
C PRO A 234 0.62 39.22 -6.06
N LYS A 235 1.62 39.11 -5.17
CA LYS A 235 2.62 38.03 -5.27
C LYS A 235 2.08 36.68 -4.88
N ASN A 236 1.24 36.58 -3.84
CA ASN A 236 0.66 35.30 -3.44
C ASN A 236 -0.35 34.78 -4.45
N ASN A 237 -1.11 35.65 -5.12
CA ASN A 237 -2.03 35.24 -6.16
C ASN A 237 -1.31 34.66 -7.38
N THR A 238 -0.12 35.16 -7.74
CA THR A 238 0.68 34.56 -8.81
C THR A 238 1.15 33.14 -8.46
N LEU A 239 1.24 32.82 -7.17
CA LEU A 239 1.56 31.49 -6.66
C LEU A 239 0.31 30.62 -6.46
N GLY A 240 -0.89 31.16 -6.70
CA GLY A 240 -2.16 30.48 -6.44
C GLY A 240 -2.47 30.26 -4.96
N VAL A 241 -1.84 31.07 -4.05
CA VAL A 241 -2.00 30.90 -2.60
C VAL A 241 -2.89 32.01 -2.04
N LEU A 242 -3.99 31.61 -1.40
CA LEU A 242 -4.94 32.50 -0.74
C LEU A 242 -4.87 32.35 0.80
N PRO A 243 -5.19 33.40 1.58
CA PRO A 243 -5.24 33.29 3.05
C PRO A 243 -6.27 32.26 3.54
N THR A 244 -7.28 31.95 2.72
CA THR A 244 -8.29 30.92 3.00
C THR A 244 -7.80 29.50 2.73
N ALA A 245 -6.64 29.34 2.08
CA ALA A 245 -6.05 28.06 1.71
C ALA A 245 -4.87 27.64 2.60
N VAL A 246 -4.48 28.47 3.57
CA VAL A 246 -3.37 28.21 4.50
C VAL A 246 -3.81 28.33 5.95
N MET A 247 -3.20 27.57 6.83
CA MET A 247 -3.45 27.65 8.28
C MET A 247 -2.44 28.56 8.97
N PRO A 248 -2.78 29.17 10.12
CA PRO A 248 -1.83 29.98 10.90
C PRO A 248 -0.55 29.23 11.31
N GLY A 249 -0.62 27.90 11.46
CA GLY A 249 0.50 27.04 11.79
C GLY A 249 1.34 26.57 10.60
N SER A 250 0.99 26.98 9.37
CA SER A 250 1.69 26.51 8.17
C SER A 250 3.16 26.93 8.16
N LYS A 251 4.02 26.02 7.68
CA LYS A 251 5.43 26.27 7.39
C LYS A 251 5.65 26.76 5.96
N ASP A 252 4.60 26.90 5.19
CA ASP A 252 4.66 27.38 3.81
C ASP A 252 5.12 28.83 3.81
N LYS A 253 6.07 29.17 2.95
CA LYS A 253 6.52 30.53 2.71
C LYS A 253 5.50 31.24 1.84
N VAL A 254 5.12 32.43 2.29
CA VAL A 254 4.25 33.34 1.57
C VAL A 254 4.85 34.74 1.56
N TRP A 255 4.35 35.61 0.71
CA TRP A 255 4.77 36.97 0.62
C TRP A 255 3.97 37.87 1.55
N TRP A 256 4.70 38.75 2.24
CA TRP A 256 4.18 39.78 3.15
C TRP A 256 4.60 41.16 2.67
N HIS A 257 3.81 42.19 2.98
CA HIS A 257 4.17 43.56 2.79
C HIS A 257 3.94 44.36 4.09
N CYS A 258 4.61 45.48 4.25
CA CYS A 258 4.36 46.39 5.36
C CYS A 258 3.81 47.74 4.84
N PRO A 259 3.30 48.61 5.72
CA PRO A 259 2.83 49.96 5.35
C PRO A 259 3.90 50.85 4.67
N GLU A 260 5.19 50.61 4.97
CA GLU A 260 6.32 51.33 4.36
C GLU A 260 6.69 50.80 2.96
N GLY A 261 5.94 49.82 2.44
CA GLY A 261 6.12 49.29 1.09
C GLY A 261 7.15 48.15 0.95
N HIS A 262 7.82 47.74 2.02
CA HIS A 262 8.74 46.60 1.95
C HIS A 262 7.96 45.29 1.72
N VAL A 263 8.52 44.43 0.87
CA VAL A 263 7.95 43.14 0.54
C VAL A 263 8.97 42.02 0.80
N TRP A 264 8.55 40.96 1.51
CA TRP A 264 9.44 39.83 1.84
C TRP A 264 8.71 38.50 1.87
N ASP A 265 9.44 37.41 1.76
CA ASP A 265 8.94 36.03 1.92
C ASP A 265 9.27 35.52 3.32
N GLN A 266 8.28 34.88 3.98
CA GLN A 266 8.47 34.27 5.29
C GLN A 266 7.42 33.18 5.53
N PRO A 267 7.77 32.07 6.26
CA PRO A 267 6.76 31.08 6.67
C PRO A 267 5.66 31.70 7.52
N VAL A 268 4.41 31.29 7.29
CA VAL A 268 3.25 31.84 7.99
C VAL A 268 3.41 31.73 9.50
N ASN A 269 3.71 30.53 10.00
CA ASN A 269 3.89 30.31 11.45
C ASN A 269 5.02 31.15 12.06
N SER A 270 6.07 31.40 11.30
CA SER A 270 7.21 32.22 11.75
C SER A 270 6.82 33.70 11.88
N PHE A 271 6.05 34.21 10.92
CA PHE A 271 5.56 35.60 10.94
C PHE A 271 4.59 35.83 12.10
N LEU A 272 3.71 34.85 12.36
CA LEU A 272 2.67 34.96 13.38
C LEU A 272 3.13 34.66 14.81
N ARG A 273 4.35 34.12 14.98
CA ARG A 273 4.86 33.71 16.32
C ARG A 273 5.13 34.88 17.26
N LYS A 274 5.42 36.06 16.73
CA LYS A 274 5.75 37.28 17.44
C LYS A 274 4.79 38.39 17.04
N THR A 275 4.95 39.58 17.62
CA THR A 275 4.29 40.78 17.14
C THR A 275 4.59 40.97 15.66
N LEU A 276 3.53 41.17 14.87
CA LEU A 276 3.65 41.40 13.44
C LEU A 276 4.59 42.56 13.16
N SER A 277 5.67 42.32 12.45
CA SER A 277 6.67 43.36 12.21
C SER A 277 7.49 43.07 10.94
N CYS A 278 7.80 44.10 10.21
CA CYS A 278 8.65 44.01 9.02
C CYS A 278 10.10 43.72 9.41
N PRO A 279 10.72 42.68 8.89
CA PRO A 279 12.13 42.36 9.17
C PRO A 279 13.11 43.38 8.58
N ILE A 280 12.69 44.15 7.58
CA ILE A 280 13.49 45.20 6.96
C ILE A 280 13.45 46.47 7.82
N CYS A 281 12.26 46.96 8.19
CA CYS A 281 12.11 48.12 9.06
C CYS A 281 12.84 47.94 10.41
N ASN A 282 12.82 46.75 10.99
CA ASN A 282 13.49 46.46 12.26
C ASN A 282 14.94 46.00 12.14
N GLY A 283 15.53 46.10 10.95
CA GLY A 283 16.95 45.78 10.70
C GLY A 283 17.34 44.31 10.76
N ARG A 284 16.40 43.39 10.83
CA ARG A 284 16.68 41.91 10.86
C ARG A 284 16.99 41.34 9.50
N ARG A 285 16.52 41.98 8.42
CA ARG A 285 16.80 41.61 7.01
C ARG A 285 17.34 42.85 6.31
N CYS A 286 18.48 42.66 5.64
CA CYS A 286 19.09 43.70 4.83
C CYS A 286 18.33 43.84 3.49
N GLN A 287 18.05 45.07 3.12
CA GLN A 287 17.57 45.47 1.79
C GLN A 287 18.49 46.56 1.27
N GLN A 288 19.16 46.23 0.13
CA GLN A 288 20.10 47.13 -0.52
C GLN A 288 19.41 48.43 -0.96
N GLY A 289 20.03 49.54 -0.69
CA GLY A 289 19.51 50.88 -1.00
C GLY A 289 18.56 51.47 0.02
N GLU A 290 18.25 50.72 1.11
CA GLU A 290 17.29 51.13 2.15
C GLU A 290 17.90 51.11 3.54
N ASN A 291 18.20 49.89 4.05
CA ASN A 291 18.68 49.72 5.44
C ASN A 291 20.06 49.03 5.48
N ASP A 292 20.73 48.91 4.36
CA ASP A 292 22.09 48.38 4.30
C ASP A 292 23.12 49.39 4.83
N LEU A 293 24.29 48.87 5.25
CA LEU A 293 25.31 49.67 5.89
C LEU A 293 25.84 50.81 4.96
N ALA A 294 25.96 50.51 3.67
CA ALA A 294 26.45 51.49 2.69
C ALA A 294 25.49 52.67 2.54
N THR A 295 24.17 52.42 2.63
CA THR A 295 23.13 53.45 2.52
C THR A 295 22.96 54.23 3.83
N VAL A 296 22.90 53.51 4.96
CA VAL A 296 22.57 54.14 6.26
C VAL A 296 23.77 54.80 6.94
N ASN A 297 24.98 54.24 6.75
CA ASN A 297 26.22 54.79 7.31
C ASN A 297 27.36 54.67 6.31
N PRO A 298 27.42 55.54 5.28
CA PRO A 298 28.48 55.53 4.25
C PRO A 298 29.89 55.68 4.80
N ARG A 299 30.04 56.42 5.91
CA ARG A 299 31.34 56.60 6.57
C ARG A 299 31.88 55.28 7.08
N LEU A 300 31.04 54.52 7.82
CA LEU A 300 31.40 53.20 8.34
C LEU A 300 31.61 52.18 7.21
N ALA A 301 30.82 52.29 6.16
CA ALA A 301 30.98 51.43 4.99
C ALA A 301 32.30 51.66 4.25
N ALA A 302 32.86 52.88 4.29
CA ALA A 302 34.17 53.16 3.72
C ALA A 302 35.34 52.51 4.50
N GLU A 303 35.13 52.17 5.78
CA GLU A 303 36.09 51.41 6.59
C GLU A 303 36.02 49.91 6.38
N TRP A 304 35.14 49.43 5.48
CA TRP A 304 34.95 48.02 5.21
C TRP A 304 36.16 47.39 4.55
N HIS A 305 36.75 46.38 5.20
CA HIS A 305 37.95 45.78 4.70
C HIS A 305 37.73 45.06 3.35
N PRO A 306 38.46 45.40 2.29
CA PRO A 306 38.16 44.92 0.93
C PRO A 306 38.30 43.40 0.74
N THR A 307 39.14 42.73 1.55
CA THR A 307 39.44 41.27 1.36
C THR A 307 39.13 40.43 2.60
N LYS A 308 39.16 40.94 3.84
CA LYS A 308 38.98 40.16 5.06
C LYS A 308 37.54 39.74 5.30
N ASN A 309 36.58 40.34 4.63
CA ASN A 309 35.15 40.03 4.75
C ASN A 309 34.69 39.04 3.65
N GLY A 310 35.64 38.40 2.95
CA GLY A 310 35.34 37.48 1.85
C GLY A 310 34.56 38.16 0.74
N THR A 311 33.42 37.61 0.35
CA THR A 311 32.52 38.16 -0.66
C THR A 311 31.42 39.04 -0.11
N LEU A 312 31.39 39.26 1.21
CA LEU A 312 30.34 40.05 1.88
C LEU A 312 30.58 41.53 1.67
N LEU A 313 29.58 42.26 1.18
CA LEU A 313 29.65 43.67 0.88
C LEU A 313 28.89 44.51 1.90
N PRO A 314 29.24 45.82 2.14
CA PRO A 314 28.46 46.69 3.00
C PRO A 314 27.00 46.87 2.61
N THR A 315 26.69 46.66 1.32
CA THR A 315 25.34 46.68 0.76
C THR A 315 24.48 45.43 1.14
N GLN A 316 25.12 44.42 1.74
CA GLN A 316 24.49 43.13 2.07
C GLN A 316 24.29 42.94 3.59
N VAL A 317 24.64 43.89 4.39
CA VAL A 317 24.52 43.88 5.86
C VAL A 317 23.84 45.14 6.37
N THR A 318 23.06 45.00 7.42
CA THR A 318 22.48 46.18 8.13
C THR A 318 23.50 46.80 9.06
N ALA A 319 23.36 48.08 9.39
CA ALA A 319 24.26 48.80 10.30
C ALA A 319 24.37 48.18 11.70
N ASN A 320 23.29 47.45 12.16
CA ASN A 320 23.25 46.77 13.44
C ASN A 320 23.48 45.25 13.32
N SER A 321 24.10 44.78 12.27
CA SER A 321 24.40 43.35 12.06
C SER A 321 25.43 42.86 13.09
N ASN A 322 25.10 41.79 13.83
CA ASN A 322 26.03 41.08 14.73
C ASN A 322 26.89 40.03 13.99
N LYS A 323 26.95 40.05 12.68
CA LYS A 323 27.82 39.14 11.93
C LYS A 323 29.26 39.51 12.22
N LYS A 324 29.96 38.65 12.93
CA LYS A 324 31.42 38.77 13.18
C LYS A 324 32.17 38.17 11.98
N ASP A 325 32.22 38.89 10.89
CA ASP A 325 33.07 38.54 9.79
C ASP A 325 34.21 39.56 9.70
N GLY A 326 35.44 39.12 9.95
CA GLY A 326 36.72 39.84 9.79
C GLY A 326 36.80 41.27 10.38
N GLY A 327 37.42 41.39 11.51
CA GLY A 327 37.47 42.60 12.35
C GLY A 327 37.63 43.93 11.60
N TRP A 328 36.97 44.92 12.14
CA TRP A 328 37.16 46.35 11.81
C TRP A 328 38.62 46.71 11.87
N VAL A 329 39.15 47.35 10.87
CA VAL A 329 40.44 48.01 10.98
C VAL A 329 40.18 49.32 11.71
N SER A 330 40.61 49.41 12.99
CA SER A 330 40.76 50.72 13.61
C SER A 330 41.80 51.48 12.78
N ALA A 331 41.39 52.60 12.21
CA ALA A 331 42.37 53.53 11.67
C ALA A 331 43.30 53.93 12.80
N ASP A 332 44.57 53.52 12.72
CA ASP A 332 45.61 54.15 13.54
C ASP A 332 45.58 55.65 13.28
N MET A 333 45.12 56.37 14.27
CA MET A 333 45.31 57.83 14.30
C MET A 333 46.79 58.08 14.57
N SER A 334 47.56 58.41 13.54
CA SER A 334 48.83 59.11 13.64
C SER A 334 48.63 60.58 13.37
#